data_067581af8a6b8eb89a46f1c01686f8f3
#
_entry.id   067581af8a6b8eb89a46f1c01686f8f3
#
_cell.length_a   1.000
_cell.length_b   1.000
_cell.length_c   1.000
_cell.angle_alpha   90.00
_cell.angle_beta   90.00
_cell.angle_gamma   90.00
#
_symmetry.space_group_name_H-M   'P 1'
#
loop_
_entity.id
_entity.type
_entity.pdbx_description
1 polymer ?
#
loop_
_entity_poly.entity_id
_entity_poly.type
_entity_poly.pdbx_seq_one_letter_code
_entity_poly.pdbx_strand_id
1 'polypeptide(L)'
;IINSAAKVGGIYANDTQGTSFLIENLKININILESIINLPKVSLINLGSSCIYPLNAPNPINENSFMGGILEPTNSPYAMAKLTAIELGKTLKKDYGHNIINIMPTNLYGPNDNFDDLNSHVIPGLISRMHQAKLKNERDFNIWGTGKPLREFLYVDDLAEAIKFISKEKINTDLINVGSGVEISIKELAEKIKLTIGFN
;
A
#
# COMPACT_ATOMS: atom_id res chain seq x y z
N ILE A 1 -2.52 -8.84 -17.44
CA ILE A 1 -1.29 -8.48 -16.70
C ILE A 1 -1.69 -8.06 -15.29
N ILE A 2 -0.93 -8.49 -14.28
CA ILE A 2 -1.06 -7.99 -12.91
C ILE A 2 0.30 -7.39 -12.54
N ASN A 3 0.33 -6.09 -12.23
CA ASN A 3 1.54 -5.39 -11.81
C ASN A 3 1.54 -5.20 -10.30
N SER A 4 2.34 -5.99 -9.58
CA SER A 4 2.61 -5.85 -8.15
C SER A 4 4.01 -5.30 -7.85
N ALA A 5 4.78 -4.97 -8.89
CA ALA A 5 6.14 -4.48 -8.73
C ALA A 5 6.15 -3.04 -8.20
N ALA A 6 6.87 -2.81 -7.13
CA ALA A 6 7.13 -1.48 -6.58
C ALA A 6 8.35 -1.50 -5.66
N LYS A 7 9.03 -0.35 -5.54
CA LYS A 7 9.91 -0.09 -4.41
C LYS A 7 9.05 0.40 -3.26
N VAL A 8 9.02 -0.37 -2.16
CA VAL A 8 8.19 -0.11 -0.98
C VAL A 8 9.04 -0.08 0.29
N GLY A 9 8.51 0.52 1.35
CA GLY A 9 9.16 0.57 2.65
C GLY A 9 8.30 1.31 3.68
N GLY A 10 8.70 1.21 4.95
CA GLY A 10 8.05 1.91 6.05
C GLY A 10 8.22 3.44 5.99
N ILE A 11 7.66 4.15 6.97
CA ILE A 11 7.70 5.63 7.05
C ILE A 11 9.12 6.15 7.01
N TYR A 12 10.05 5.55 7.78
CA TYR A 12 11.44 5.98 7.81
C TYR A 12 12.13 5.90 6.44
N ALA A 13 11.95 4.81 5.72
CA ALA A 13 12.51 4.65 4.38
C ALA A 13 11.92 5.66 3.38
N ASN A 14 10.62 5.89 3.42
CA ASN A 14 9.96 6.88 2.57
C ASN A 14 10.47 8.30 2.83
N ASP A 15 10.60 8.70 4.09
CA ASP A 15 11.06 10.03 4.48
C ASP A 15 12.53 10.27 4.12
N THR A 16 13.39 9.26 4.29
CA THR A 16 14.85 9.40 4.07
C THR A 16 15.31 9.12 2.64
N GLN A 17 14.52 8.40 1.82
CA GLN A 17 14.88 7.94 0.48
C GLN A 17 13.90 8.41 -0.60
N GLY A 18 13.18 9.51 -0.39
CA GLY A 18 12.09 9.97 -1.26
C GLY A 18 12.46 10.03 -2.75
N THR A 19 13.65 10.54 -3.11
CA THR A 19 14.13 10.59 -4.51
C THR A 19 14.17 9.20 -5.14
N SER A 20 14.70 8.21 -4.43
CA SER A 20 14.79 6.82 -4.91
C SER A 20 13.41 6.19 -5.07
N PHE A 21 12.51 6.40 -4.08
CA PHE A 21 11.12 5.94 -4.17
C PHE A 21 10.37 6.54 -5.36
N LEU A 22 10.54 7.83 -5.62
CA LEU A 22 9.93 8.50 -6.77
C LEU A 22 10.46 7.94 -8.09
N ILE A 23 11.77 7.99 -8.28
CA ILE A 23 12.40 7.62 -9.56
C ILE A 23 12.18 6.15 -9.90
N GLU A 24 12.42 5.24 -8.95
CA GLU A 24 12.31 3.80 -9.23
C GLU A 24 10.88 3.38 -9.51
N ASN A 25 9.90 3.88 -8.74
CA ASN A 25 8.50 3.58 -9.00
C ASN A 25 7.98 4.22 -10.29
N LEU A 26 8.44 5.42 -10.66
CA LEU A 26 8.14 6.01 -11.96
C LEU A 26 8.68 5.13 -13.09
N LYS A 27 9.95 4.69 -13.03
CA LYS A 27 10.55 3.81 -14.04
C LYS A 27 9.77 2.48 -14.17
N ILE A 28 9.42 1.85 -13.06
CA ILE A 28 8.63 0.60 -13.08
C ILE A 28 7.30 0.83 -13.82
N ASN A 29 6.55 1.85 -13.42
CA ASN A 29 5.23 2.11 -14.00
C ASN A 29 5.31 2.55 -15.46
N ILE A 30 6.23 3.45 -15.80
CA ILE A 30 6.42 3.93 -17.19
C ILE A 30 6.81 2.75 -18.09
N ASN A 31 7.80 1.95 -17.71
CA ASN A 31 8.27 0.83 -18.54
C ASN A 31 7.14 -0.20 -18.80
N ILE A 32 6.33 -0.52 -17.79
CA ILE A 32 5.22 -1.46 -17.96
C ILE A 32 4.14 -0.85 -18.86
N LEU A 33 3.73 0.38 -18.60
CA LEU A 33 2.65 1.03 -19.35
C LEU A 33 3.07 1.37 -20.78
N GLU A 34 4.31 1.80 -21.01
CA GLU A 34 4.86 2.02 -22.34
C GLU A 34 4.95 0.72 -23.17
N SER A 35 5.33 -0.39 -22.53
CA SER A 35 5.46 -1.68 -23.22
C SER A 35 4.15 -2.22 -23.81
N ILE A 36 3.00 -1.77 -23.31
CA ILE A 36 1.70 -2.23 -23.79
C ILE A 36 1.08 -1.34 -24.87
N ILE A 37 1.65 -0.16 -25.16
CA ILE A 37 1.07 0.81 -26.10
C ILE A 37 0.74 0.19 -27.46
N ASN A 38 1.68 -0.57 -28.02
CA ASN A 38 1.54 -1.17 -29.35
C ASN A 38 0.97 -2.61 -29.34
N LEU A 39 0.56 -3.10 -28.18
CA LEU A 39 -0.06 -4.41 -28.08
C LEU A 39 -1.55 -4.35 -28.42
N PRO A 40 -2.16 -5.49 -28.85
CA PRO A 40 -3.60 -5.61 -28.86
C PRO A 40 -4.20 -5.26 -27.49
N LYS A 41 -5.51 -5.03 -27.42
CA LYS A 41 -6.17 -4.66 -26.15
C LYS A 41 -5.72 -5.52 -24.99
N VAL A 42 -5.05 -4.88 -24.02
CA VAL A 42 -4.53 -5.51 -22.81
C VAL A 42 -5.46 -5.20 -21.65
N SER A 43 -5.67 -6.20 -20.77
CA SER A 43 -6.20 -5.96 -19.43
C SER A 43 -5.04 -5.93 -18.44
N LEU A 44 -4.90 -4.81 -17.71
CA LEU A 44 -3.88 -4.60 -16.68
C LEU A 44 -4.55 -4.25 -15.36
N ILE A 45 -4.23 -4.99 -14.31
CA ILE A 45 -4.50 -4.64 -12.93
C ILE A 45 -3.19 -4.11 -12.33
N ASN A 46 -3.18 -2.84 -11.93
CA ASN A 46 -2.01 -2.18 -11.39
C ASN A 46 -2.21 -1.92 -9.88
N LEU A 47 -1.30 -2.40 -9.05
CA LEU A 47 -1.35 -2.17 -7.61
C LEU A 47 -0.82 -0.78 -7.28
N GLY A 48 -1.75 0.06 -6.84
CA GLY A 48 -1.47 1.38 -6.28
C GLY A 48 -1.21 1.32 -4.77
N SER A 49 -1.68 2.35 -4.08
CA SER A 49 -1.62 2.45 -2.61
C SER A 49 -2.60 3.51 -2.14
N SER A 50 -3.19 3.33 -0.97
CA SER A 50 -4.06 4.32 -0.33
C SER A 50 -3.34 5.65 0.00
N CYS A 51 -2.01 5.71 -0.03
CA CYS A 51 -1.24 6.94 0.18
C CYS A 51 -1.45 8.02 -0.91
N ILE A 52 -2.12 7.68 -2.03
CA ILE A 52 -2.48 8.65 -3.08
C ILE A 52 -3.56 9.65 -2.64
N TYR A 53 -4.28 9.33 -1.58
CA TYR A 53 -5.35 10.19 -1.11
C TYR A 53 -4.83 11.38 -0.30
N PRO A 54 -5.54 12.52 -0.34
CA PRO A 54 -5.18 13.68 0.45
C PRO A 54 -5.11 13.39 1.95
N LEU A 55 -4.20 14.08 2.64
CA LEU A 55 -4.05 13.99 4.09
C LEU A 55 -5.38 14.23 4.84
N ASN A 56 -6.22 15.13 4.30
CA ASN A 56 -7.50 15.54 4.90
C ASN A 56 -8.70 14.90 4.14
N ALA A 57 -8.51 13.79 3.45
CA ALA A 57 -9.64 13.08 2.83
C ALA A 57 -10.65 12.66 3.90
N PRO A 58 -11.97 12.82 3.63
CA PRO A 58 -12.98 12.36 4.57
C PRO A 58 -12.91 10.83 4.74
N ASN A 59 -13.16 10.35 5.95
CA ASN A 59 -13.20 8.92 6.25
C ASN A 59 -14.68 8.47 6.39
N PRO A 60 -15.13 7.38 5.73
CA PRO A 60 -14.34 6.51 4.84
C PRO A 60 -13.92 7.21 3.54
N ILE A 61 -12.69 6.90 3.09
CA ILE A 61 -12.11 7.51 1.90
C ILE A 61 -12.76 6.94 0.65
N ASN A 62 -13.34 7.82 -0.17
CA ASN A 62 -13.92 7.47 -1.45
C ASN A 62 -12.92 7.70 -2.59
N GLU A 63 -13.00 6.90 -3.67
CA GLU A 63 -12.14 7.01 -4.84
C GLU A 63 -12.19 8.39 -5.50
N ASN A 64 -13.31 9.11 -5.38
CA ASN A 64 -13.44 10.50 -5.87
C ASN A 64 -12.56 11.50 -5.12
N SER A 65 -11.97 11.13 -3.98
CA SER A 65 -10.98 11.95 -3.27
C SER A 65 -9.61 12.01 -3.95
N PHE A 66 -9.43 11.21 -5.02
CA PHE A 66 -8.22 11.21 -5.86
C PHE A 66 -7.86 12.62 -6.34
N MET A 67 -6.62 13.04 -6.11
CA MET A 67 -6.10 14.38 -6.42
C MET A 67 -6.87 15.56 -5.80
N GLY A 68 -7.66 15.32 -4.76
CA GLY A 68 -8.49 16.33 -4.11
C GLY A 68 -7.76 17.24 -3.11
N GLY A 69 -6.45 17.10 -2.90
CA GLY A 69 -5.72 17.90 -1.93
C GLY A 69 -4.25 17.52 -1.77
N ILE A 70 -3.63 17.99 -0.69
CA ILE A 70 -2.21 17.81 -0.39
C ILE A 70 -1.96 16.39 0.14
N LEU A 71 -0.92 15.74 -0.39
CA LEU A 71 -0.48 14.43 0.05
C LEU A 71 0.21 14.49 1.43
N GLU A 72 0.26 13.36 2.10
CA GLU A 72 1.05 13.23 3.33
C GLU A 72 2.55 13.43 3.01
N PRO A 73 3.25 14.36 3.69
CA PRO A 73 4.59 14.81 3.27
C PRO A 73 5.64 13.72 3.23
N THR A 74 5.66 12.79 4.19
CA THR A 74 6.73 11.78 4.31
C THR A 74 6.70 10.75 3.17
N ASN A 75 5.53 10.44 2.63
CA ASN A 75 5.37 9.48 1.53
C ASN A 75 4.95 10.13 0.20
N SER A 76 4.90 11.45 0.12
CA SER A 76 4.52 12.20 -1.08
C SER A 76 5.28 11.77 -2.33
N PRO A 77 6.62 11.53 -2.33
CA PRO A 77 7.35 11.07 -3.51
C PRO A 77 6.84 9.72 -4.04
N TYR A 78 6.58 8.76 -3.15
CA TYR A 78 6.01 7.47 -3.51
C TYR A 78 4.58 7.62 -4.05
N ALA A 79 3.75 8.39 -3.35
CA ALA A 79 2.38 8.65 -3.76
C ALA A 79 2.30 9.31 -5.15
N MET A 80 3.18 10.28 -5.45
CA MET A 80 3.27 10.93 -6.77
C MET A 80 3.59 9.93 -7.88
N ALA A 81 4.48 8.97 -7.66
CA ALA A 81 4.75 7.92 -8.64
C ALA A 81 3.51 7.05 -8.92
N LYS A 82 2.73 6.74 -7.87
CA LYS A 82 1.47 5.98 -8.01
C LYS A 82 0.37 6.81 -8.69
N LEU A 83 0.24 8.09 -8.38
CA LEU A 83 -0.67 9.02 -9.06
C LEU A 83 -0.37 9.12 -10.56
N THR A 84 0.91 9.25 -10.92
CA THR A 84 1.35 9.28 -12.32
C THR A 84 0.97 8.01 -13.06
N ALA A 85 1.11 6.84 -12.44
CA ALA A 85 0.70 5.57 -13.03
C ALA A 85 -0.82 5.49 -13.29
N ILE A 86 -1.63 6.01 -12.37
CA ILE A 86 -3.09 6.05 -12.51
C ILE A 86 -3.46 6.94 -13.70
N GLU A 87 -2.89 8.13 -13.79
CA GLU A 87 -3.21 9.08 -14.86
C GLU A 87 -2.73 8.56 -16.22
N LEU A 88 -1.55 7.96 -16.29
CA LEU A 88 -1.05 7.32 -17.50
C LEU A 88 -1.96 6.15 -17.92
N GLY A 89 -2.43 5.34 -16.96
CA GLY A 89 -3.38 4.26 -17.20
C GLY A 89 -4.71 4.76 -17.80
N LYS A 90 -5.27 5.85 -17.27
CA LYS A 90 -6.48 6.49 -17.81
C LYS A 90 -6.27 6.98 -19.25
N THR A 91 -5.11 7.59 -19.51
CA THR A 91 -4.75 8.08 -20.84
C THR A 91 -4.62 6.93 -21.85
N LEU A 92 -3.92 5.85 -21.47
CA LEU A 92 -3.81 4.66 -22.31
C LEU A 92 -5.16 3.98 -22.59
N LYS A 93 -6.06 3.95 -21.61
CA LYS A 93 -7.44 3.47 -21.82
C LYS A 93 -8.17 4.31 -22.86
N LYS A 94 -8.05 5.64 -22.79
CA LYS A 94 -8.68 6.58 -23.71
C LYS A 94 -8.10 6.48 -25.11
N ASP A 95 -6.78 6.47 -25.24
CA ASP A 95 -6.11 6.64 -26.54
C ASP A 95 -5.95 5.30 -27.29
N TYR A 96 -5.76 4.19 -26.55
CA TYR A 96 -5.48 2.87 -27.12
C TYR A 96 -6.54 1.81 -26.81
N GLY A 97 -7.51 2.11 -25.94
CA GLY A 97 -8.60 1.19 -25.59
C GLY A 97 -8.18 0.02 -24.68
N HIS A 98 -7.05 0.13 -23.99
CA HIS A 98 -6.65 -0.85 -22.98
C HIS A 98 -7.58 -0.82 -21.76
N ASN A 99 -7.80 -1.98 -21.12
CA ASN A 99 -8.55 -2.04 -19.87
C ASN A 99 -7.59 -2.00 -18.68
N ILE A 100 -7.42 -0.83 -18.07
CA ILE A 100 -6.48 -0.62 -16.97
C ILE A 100 -7.27 -0.26 -15.70
N ILE A 101 -7.13 -1.09 -14.67
CA ILE A 101 -7.75 -0.90 -13.35
C ILE A 101 -6.64 -0.73 -12.33
N ASN A 102 -6.67 0.38 -11.59
CA ASN A 102 -5.76 0.63 -10.49
C ASN A 102 -6.43 0.25 -9.17
N ILE A 103 -5.81 -0.62 -8.39
CA ILE A 103 -6.32 -1.08 -7.09
C ILE A 103 -5.57 -0.34 -6.00
N MET A 104 -6.29 0.24 -5.06
CA MET A 104 -5.73 0.92 -3.88
C MET A 104 -5.93 0.05 -2.64
N PRO A 105 -5.00 -0.88 -2.36
CA PRO A 105 -5.07 -1.66 -1.14
C PRO A 105 -4.78 -0.79 0.07
N THR A 106 -5.35 -1.17 1.21
CA THR A 106 -4.96 -0.65 2.53
C THR A 106 -3.61 -1.24 2.96
N ASN A 107 -3.22 -1.15 4.22
CA ASN A 107 -1.92 -1.66 4.67
C ASN A 107 -1.91 -3.19 4.59
N LEU A 108 -1.06 -3.72 3.72
CA LEU A 108 -0.92 -5.16 3.53
C LEU A 108 -0.04 -5.77 4.62
N TYR A 109 -0.34 -7.01 4.96
CA TYR A 109 0.50 -7.84 5.82
C TYR A 109 0.36 -9.32 5.45
N GLY A 110 1.36 -10.13 5.77
CA GLY A 110 1.30 -11.57 5.54
C GLY A 110 2.65 -12.27 5.61
N PRO A 111 2.70 -13.55 5.25
CA PRO A 111 3.94 -14.31 5.17
C PRO A 111 4.94 -13.68 4.19
N ASN A 112 6.22 -13.86 4.44
CA ASN A 112 7.32 -13.35 3.61
C ASN A 112 7.42 -11.82 3.52
N ASP A 113 6.80 -11.09 4.46
CA ASP A 113 6.96 -9.64 4.57
C ASP A 113 8.39 -9.27 5.02
N ASN A 114 8.72 -7.99 4.97
CA ASN A 114 9.99 -7.48 5.46
C ASN A 114 9.93 -7.27 6.99
N PHE A 115 10.71 -8.04 7.75
CA PHE A 115 10.79 -7.98 9.21
C PHE A 115 12.01 -7.16 9.73
N ASP A 116 12.61 -6.34 8.88
CA ASP A 116 13.68 -5.41 9.29
C ASP A 116 13.18 -4.40 10.32
N ASP A 117 13.98 -4.12 11.34
CA ASP A 117 13.54 -3.30 12.48
C ASP A 117 13.25 -1.84 12.13
N LEU A 118 13.88 -1.29 11.08
CA LEU A 118 13.74 0.13 10.69
C LEU A 118 12.93 0.33 9.41
N ASN A 119 13.03 -0.60 8.45
CA ASN A 119 12.48 -0.44 7.10
C ASN A 119 11.18 -1.19 6.87
N SER A 120 10.73 -1.99 7.84
CA SER A 120 9.49 -2.76 7.74
C SER A 120 8.24 -1.88 7.89
N HIS A 121 7.11 -2.43 7.42
CA HIS A 121 5.79 -1.92 7.77
C HIS A 121 5.44 -2.21 9.24
N VAL A 122 4.35 -1.61 9.72
CA VAL A 122 4.04 -1.60 11.15
C VAL A 122 3.81 -2.98 11.76
N ILE A 123 3.09 -3.88 11.09
CA ILE A 123 2.81 -5.24 11.62
C ILE A 123 4.11 -6.06 11.70
N PRO A 124 4.87 -6.29 10.62
CA PRO A 124 6.10 -7.07 10.70
C PRO A 124 7.14 -6.44 11.64
N GLY A 125 7.24 -5.13 11.68
CA GLY A 125 8.15 -4.44 12.60
C GLY A 125 7.78 -4.62 14.08
N LEU A 126 6.47 -4.56 14.41
CA LEU A 126 6.01 -4.84 15.77
C LEU A 126 6.27 -6.31 16.16
N ILE A 127 5.98 -7.25 15.24
CA ILE A 127 6.21 -8.68 15.49
C ILE A 127 7.70 -8.94 15.73
N SER A 128 8.59 -8.46 14.85
CA SER A 128 10.04 -8.66 14.96
C SER A 128 10.57 -8.11 16.29
N ARG A 129 10.34 -6.83 16.55
CA ARG A 129 10.87 -6.16 17.76
C ARG A 129 10.30 -6.76 19.05
N MET A 130 9.01 -7.08 19.09
CA MET A 130 8.37 -7.66 20.27
C MET A 130 8.86 -9.10 20.51
N HIS A 131 9.08 -9.87 19.45
CA HIS A 131 9.68 -11.20 19.56
C HIS A 131 11.10 -11.14 20.07
N GLN A 132 11.92 -10.20 19.60
CA GLN A 132 13.28 -9.98 20.11
C GLN A 132 13.28 -9.56 21.59
N ALA A 133 12.39 -8.67 22.00
CA ALA A 133 12.22 -8.27 23.40
C ALA A 133 11.88 -9.47 24.29
N LYS A 134 10.97 -10.35 23.81
CA LYS A 134 10.64 -11.60 24.51
C LYS A 134 11.85 -12.51 24.68
N LEU A 135 12.64 -12.72 23.61
CA LEU A 135 13.84 -13.57 23.69
C LEU A 135 14.89 -13.03 24.65
N LYS A 136 14.97 -11.70 24.82
CA LYS A 136 15.86 -11.03 25.76
C LYS A 136 15.31 -10.94 27.19
N ASN A 137 14.09 -11.46 27.44
CA ASN A 137 13.36 -11.32 28.70
C ASN A 137 13.17 -9.86 29.14
N GLU A 138 12.98 -8.95 28.20
CA GLU A 138 12.65 -7.55 28.50
C GLU A 138 11.26 -7.47 29.14
N ARG A 139 11.09 -6.58 30.12
CA ARG A 139 9.80 -6.41 30.83
C ARG A 139 8.86 -5.44 30.14
N ASP A 140 9.43 -4.50 29.43
CA ASP A 140 8.71 -3.41 28.79
C ASP A 140 8.98 -3.39 27.30
N PHE A 141 7.97 -3.04 26.51
CA PHE A 141 8.06 -2.84 25.08
C PHE A 141 7.51 -1.48 24.69
N ASN A 142 8.33 -0.70 23.99
CA ASN A 142 7.96 0.63 23.54
C ASN A 142 7.43 0.62 22.10
N ILE A 143 6.18 1.06 21.90
CA ILE A 143 5.65 1.39 20.58
C ILE A 143 6.10 2.80 20.16
N TRP A 144 6.32 3.00 18.87
CA TRP A 144 6.67 4.32 18.36
C TRP A 144 5.45 5.24 18.33
N GLY A 145 5.65 6.49 18.74
CA GLY A 145 4.60 7.49 18.77
C GLY A 145 3.57 7.26 19.88
N THR A 146 2.37 7.77 19.67
CA THR A 146 1.30 7.76 20.69
C THR A 146 0.46 6.49 20.72
N GLY A 147 0.57 5.63 19.72
CA GLY A 147 -0.30 4.48 19.55
C GLY A 147 -1.76 4.78 19.15
N LYS A 148 -2.14 6.06 19.08
CA LYS A 148 -3.51 6.49 18.76
C LYS A 148 -3.90 6.41 17.28
N PRO A 149 -2.99 6.59 16.28
CA PRO A 149 -3.39 6.55 14.89
C PRO A 149 -4.12 5.26 14.55
N LEU A 150 -5.22 5.41 13.82
CA LEU A 150 -5.99 4.30 13.27
C LEU A 150 -5.40 3.86 11.94
N ARG A 151 -5.41 2.56 11.68
CA ARG A 151 -5.01 1.98 10.40
C ARG A 151 -5.92 0.82 10.06
N GLU A 152 -6.16 0.68 8.79
CA GLU A 152 -6.82 -0.49 8.22
C GLU A 152 -5.77 -1.44 7.65
N PHE A 153 -5.91 -2.73 7.93
CA PHE A 153 -5.01 -3.78 7.48
C PHE A 153 -5.75 -4.82 6.65
N LEU A 154 -5.10 -5.29 5.60
CA LEU A 154 -5.62 -6.33 4.72
C LEU A 154 -4.60 -7.46 4.59
N TYR A 155 -5.06 -8.69 4.81
CA TYR A 155 -4.21 -9.87 4.63
C TYR A 155 -3.90 -10.08 3.14
N VAL A 156 -2.66 -10.46 2.83
CA VAL A 156 -2.18 -10.50 1.43
C VAL A 156 -2.94 -11.49 0.56
N ASP A 157 -3.41 -12.62 1.12
CA ASP A 157 -4.19 -13.59 0.37
C ASP A 157 -5.61 -13.07 0.07
N ASP A 158 -6.19 -12.25 0.96
CA ASP A 158 -7.48 -11.60 0.69
C ASP A 158 -7.36 -10.60 -0.46
N LEU A 159 -6.24 -9.87 -0.55
CA LEU A 159 -5.95 -9.04 -1.72
C LEU A 159 -5.82 -9.90 -2.99
N ALA A 160 -5.15 -11.04 -2.92
CA ALA A 160 -5.01 -11.94 -4.06
C ALA A 160 -6.37 -12.46 -4.57
N GLU A 161 -7.29 -12.83 -3.66
CA GLU A 161 -8.66 -13.21 -4.03
C GLU A 161 -9.45 -12.04 -4.59
N ALA A 162 -9.29 -10.82 -4.06
CA ALA A 162 -9.90 -9.62 -4.63
C ALA A 162 -9.40 -9.35 -6.05
N ILE A 163 -8.10 -9.46 -6.31
CA ILE A 163 -7.51 -9.33 -7.66
C ILE A 163 -8.10 -10.37 -8.61
N LYS A 164 -8.18 -11.61 -8.17
CA LYS A 164 -8.76 -12.72 -8.95
C LYS A 164 -10.24 -12.45 -9.27
N PHE A 165 -11.03 -11.94 -8.32
CA PHE A 165 -12.40 -11.52 -8.54
C PHE A 165 -12.47 -10.39 -9.59
N ILE A 166 -11.73 -9.29 -9.38
CA ILE A 166 -11.68 -8.14 -10.28
C ILE A 166 -11.27 -8.55 -11.70
N SER A 167 -10.34 -9.51 -11.83
CA SER A 167 -9.86 -9.98 -13.13
C SER A 167 -10.91 -10.74 -13.94
N LYS A 168 -11.91 -11.32 -13.28
CA LYS A 168 -13.00 -12.09 -13.92
C LYS A 168 -14.21 -11.23 -14.23
N GLU A 169 -14.42 -10.18 -13.47
CA GLU A 169 -15.58 -9.30 -13.62
C GLU A 169 -15.32 -8.22 -14.67
N LYS A 170 -16.41 -7.81 -15.34
CA LYS A 170 -16.37 -6.67 -16.26
C LYS A 170 -16.54 -5.36 -15.50
N ILE A 171 -15.56 -5.00 -14.71
CA ILE A 171 -15.59 -3.79 -13.91
C ILE A 171 -15.21 -2.60 -14.80
N ASN A 172 -16.09 -1.59 -14.86
CA ASN A 172 -15.86 -0.38 -15.63
C ASN A 172 -15.48 0.78 -14.70
N THR A 173 -14.32 0.70 -14.10
CA THR A 173 -13.72 1.79 -13.32
C THR A 173 -12.22 1.79 -13.51
N ASP A 174 -11.60 2.95 -13.31
CA ASP A 174 -10.16 3.12 -13.42
C ASP A 174 -9.44 3.00 -12.06
N LEU A 175 -10.21 3.10 -10.97
CA LEU A 175 -9.72 3.13 -9.59
C LEU A 175 -10.68 2.40 -8.67
N ILE A 176 -10.15 1.52 -7.79
CA ILE A 176 -10.93 0.75 -6.80
C ILE A 176 -10.16 0.70 -5.50
N ASN A 177 -10.81 1.05 -4.41
CA ASN A 177 -10.31 0.78 -3.06
C ASN A 177 -10.54 -0.69 -2.69
N VAL A 178 -9.54 -1.31 -2.07
CA VAL A 178 -9.63 -2.68 -1.56
C VAL A 178 -9.12 -2.71 -0.12
N GLY A 179 -10.00 -3.04 0.80
CA GLY A 179 -9.72 -3.05 2.22
C GLY A 179 -10.63 -4.00 2.99
N SER A 180 -10.37 -4.13 4.29
CA SER A 180 -11.17 -4.95 5.22
C SER A 180 -12.42 -4.23 5.74
N GLY A 181 -12.45 -2.89 5.63
CA GLY A 181 -13.50 -2.04 6.21
C GLY A 181 -13.39 -1.87 7.73
N VAL A 182 -12.30 -2.33 8.35
CA VAL A 182 -12.12 -2.28 9.81
C VAL A 182 -10.81 -1.59 10.17
N GLU A 183 -10.91 -0.51 10.93
CA GLU A 183 -9.76 0.20 11.48
C GLU A 183 -9.41 -0.27 12.89
N ILE A 184 -8.12 -0.25 13.21
CA ILE A 184 -7.58 -0.56 14.54
C ILE A 184 -6.50 0.47 14.89
N SER A 185 -6.43 0.86 16.17
CA SER A 185 -5.34 1.71 16.63
C SER A 185 -4.01 0.93 16.70
N ILE A 186 -2.89 1.64 16.53
CA ILE A 186 -1.56 1.01 16.66
C ILE A 186 -1.37 0.40 18.05
N LYS A 187 -1.96 1.00 19.10
CA LYS A 187 -1.92 0.45 20.45
C LYS A 187 -2.67 -0.88 20.53
N GLU A 188 -3.90 -0.95 20.06
CA GLU A 188 -4.70 -2.19 20.05
C GLU A 188 -4.04 -3.27 19.20
N LEU A 189 -3.45 -2.90 18.06
CA LEU A 189 -2.65 -3.82 17.24
C LEU A 189 -1.47 -4.40 18.04
N ALA A 190 -0.72 -3.55 18.74
CA ALA A 190 0.42 -3.98 19.55
C ALA A 190 -0.02 -4.95 20.68
N GLU A 191 -1.16 -4.67 21.33
CA GLU A 191 -1.72 -5.58 22.35
C GLU A 191 -2.13 -6.94 21.74
N LYS A 192 -2.73 -6.96 20.56
CA LYS A 192 -3.06 -8.22 19.87
C LYS A 192 -1.79 -9.02 19.54
N ILE A 193 -0.76 -8.36 19.02
CA ILE A 193 0.53 -8.98 18.71
C ILE A 193 1.18 -9.51 20.00
N LYS A 194 1.17 -8.72 21.09
CA LYS A 194 1.65 -9.09 22.40
C LYS A 194 1.05 -10.42 22.87
N LEU A 195 -0.26 -10.52 22.84
CA LEU A 195 -0.99 -11.74 23.23
C LEU A 195 -0.62 -12.93 22.33
N THR A 196 -0.53 -12.72 21.03
CA THR A 196 -0.21 -13.77 20.05
C THR A 196 1.21 -14.32 20.22
N ILE A 197 2.20 -13.43 20.47
CA ILE A 197 3.60 -13.81 20.70
C ILE A 197 3.80 -14.38 22.11
N GLY A 198 2.91 -14.06 23.04
CA GLY A 198 3.05 -14.39 24.46
C GLY A 198 4.19 -13.60 25.12
N PHE A 199 4.26 -12.30 24.85
CA PHE A 199 5.12 -11.35 25.55
C PHE A 199 4.37 -10.88 26.79
N ASN A 200 4.92 -11.11 27.98
CA ASN A 200 4.25 -10.85 29.27
C ASN A 200 4.68 -9.52 29.86
#